data_52766475b405281456d6bb9d556b0ac2
#
_entry.id   52766475b405281456d6bb9d556b0ac2
#
_cell.length_a   1.000
_cell.length_b   1.000
_cell.length_c   1.000
_cell.angle_alpha   90.00
_cell.angle_beta   90.00
_cell.angle_gamma   90.00
#
_symmetry.space_group_name_H-M   'P 1'
#
loop_
_entity.id
_entity.type
_entity.pdbx_description
1 polymer ?
#
loop_
_entity_poly.entity_id
_entity_poly.type
_entity_poly.pdbx_seq_one_letter_code
_entity_poly.pdbx_strand_id
1 'polypeptide(L)'
;MTTPRFAAVAIVATAVLSCAPRAGTVDAAGAVPAAARTIAAAQGELHFRGIRQLTYGGENAEAYFSPDGDWLIFQSTRDGRTCDQQFVMRADGSGLRRVSDGTGKTTCGYFIDGSRRIIYPSTHAADTACPPRPDPSRGYVW
;
A
#
# COMPACT_ATOMS: atom_id res chain seq x y z
N MET A 1 78.76 2.70 -29.55
CA MET A 1 77.99 3.63 -28.68
C MET A 1 76.52 3.43 -29.02
N THR A 2 75.81 2.60 -28.27
CA THR A 2 74.41 2.21 -28.50
C THR A 2 73.56 2.81 -27.42
N THR A 3 72.70 3.74 -27.76
CA THR A 3 71.77 4.40 -26.87
C THR A 3 70.54 3.52 -26.63
N PRO A 4 70.09 3.31 -25.37
CA PRO A 4 68.87 2.57 -25.12
C PRO A 4 67.63 3.45 -25.34
N ARG A 5 66.66 2.92 -26.06
CA ARG A 5 65.31 3.50 -26.25
C ARG A 5 64.43 3.09 -25.06
N PHE A 6 64.01 4.04 -24.25
CA PHE A 6 62.98 3.85 -23.22
C PHE A 6 61.61 3.85 -23.90
N ALA A 7 60.92 2.73 -23.81
CA ALA A 7 59.52 2.62 -24.22
C ALA A 7 58.63 3.15 -23.07
N ALA A 8 57.86 4.21 -23.33
CA ALA A 8 56.87 4.72 -22.40
C ALA A 8 55.60 3.84 -22.46
N VAL A 9 55.30 3.19 -21.33
CA VAL A 9 54.04 2.45 -21.18
C VAL A 9 52.98 3.43 -20.71
N ALA A 10 52.00 3.70 -21.62
CA ALA A 10 50.82 4.49 -21.26
C ALA A 10 49.83 3.61 -20.55
N ILE A 11 49.59 3.89 -19.26
CA ILE A 11 48.55 3.27 -18.47
C ILE A 11 47.22 3.97 -18.78
N VAL A 12 46.35 3.30 -19.53
CA VAL A 12 44.97 3.75 -19.74
C VAL A 12 44.14 3.38 -18.49
N ALA A 13 43.83 4.38 -17.70
CA ALA A 13 42.92 4.21 -16.57
C ALA A 13 41.48 4.19 -17.13
N THR A 14 40.88 3.02 -17.21
CA THR A 14 39.42 2.89 -17.46
C THR A 14 38.64 3.25 -16.24
N ALA A 15 38.01 4.41 -16.27
CA ALA A 15 37.02 4.82 -15.25
C ALA A 15 35.77 3.96 -15.42
N VAL A 16 35.56 3.00 -14.52
CA VAL A 16 34.30 2.27 -14.41
C VAL A 16 33.27 3.20 -13.77
N LEU A 17 32.37 3.75 -14.59
CA LEU A 17 31.19 4.45 -14.09
C LEU A 17 30.29 3.42 -13.39
N SER A 18 30.40 3.35 -12.07
CA SER A 18 29.47 2.57 -11.24
C SER A 18 28.11 3.27 -11.23
N CYS A 19 27.16 2.76 -12.00
CA CYS A 19 25.77 3.12 -11.84
C CYS A 19 25.25 2.54 -10.53
N ALA A 20 25.41 3.26 -9.43
CA ALA A 20 24.68 2.96 -8.20
C ALA A 20 23.19 3.26 -8.44
N PRO A 21 22.27 2.34 -8.14
CA PRO A 21 20.86 2.65 -8.16
C PRO A 21 20.60 3.77 -7.14
N ARG A 22 20.11 4.90 -7.66
CA ARG A 22 19.63 5.99 -6.83
C ARG A 22 18.42 5.46 -6.07
N ALA A 23 18.59 5.17 -4.78
CA ALA A 23 17.46 4.96 -3.88
C ALA A 23 16.62 6.25 -3.95
N GLY A 24 15.50 6.18 -4.67
CA GLY A 24 14.52 7.24 -4.65
C GLY A 24 14.04 7.36 -3.21
N THR A 25 14.40 8.45 -2.56
CA THR A 25 13.72 8.85 -1.32
C THR A 25 12.28 9.12 -1.70
N VAL A 26 11.40 8.16 -1.43
CA VAL A 26 9.98 8.40 -1.34
C VAL A 26 9.81 9.28 -0.11
N ASP A 27 9.61 10.57 -0.31
CA ASP A 27 9.08 11.46 0.72
C ASP A 27 7.67 10.98 1.05
N ALA A 28 7.62 9.93 1.85
CA ALA A 28 6.44 9.58 2.59
C ALA A 28 6.33 10.59 3.74
N ALA A 29 5.78 11.76 3.46
CA ALA A 29 5.06 12.51 4.47
C ALA A 29 3.81 11.70 4.84
N GLY A 30 4.03 10.45 5.26
CA GLY A 30 3.04 9.60 5.86
C GLY A 30 2.80 10.13 7.26
N ALA A 31 1.62 10.71 7.50
CA ALA A 31 1.13 10.90 8.84
C ALA A 31 1.36 9.57 9.58
N VAL A 32 2.13 9.61 10.68
CA VAL A 32 2.29 8.45 11.57
C VAL A 32 0.89 7.95 11.85
N PRO A 33 0.55 6.68 11.55
CA PRO A 33 -0.78 6.17 11.82
C PRO A 33 -1.07 6.42 13.29
N ALA A 34 -2.16 7.10 13.58
CA ALA A 34 -2.57 7.30 14.95
C ALA A 34 -2.71 5.92 15.57
N ALA A 35 -2.02 5.70 16.69
CA ALA A 35 -2.11 4.43 17.40
C ALA A 35 -3.58 4.07 17.62
N ALA A 36 -3.91 2.79 17.54
CA ALA A 36 -5.27 2.31 17.76
C ALA A 36 -5.88 2.97 19.00
N ARG A 37 -7.03 3.62 18.84
CA ARG A 37 -7.71 4.30 19.94
C ARG A 37 -8.71 3.34 20.57
N THR A 38 -8.63 3.16 21.88
CA THR A 38 -9.69 2.47 22.64
C THR A 38 -10.95 3.34 22.64
N ILE A 39 -12.07 2.74 22.24
CA ILE A 39 -13.40 3.36 22.24
C ILE A 39 -14.18 2.76 23.40
N ALA A 40 -14.83 3.63 24.19
CA ALA A 40 -15.77 3.16 25.21
C ALA A 40 -16.95 2.47 24.54
N ALA A 41 -17.39 1.35 25.11
CA ALA A 41 -18.63 0.72 24.68
C ALA A 41 -19.81 1.70 24.87
N ALA A 42 -20.77 1.67 23.94
CA ALA A 42 -21.98 2.46 24.08
C ALA A 42 -22.79 2.01 25.32
N GLN A 43 -23.57 2.93 25.87
CA GLN A 43 -24.45 2.57 26.98
C GLN A 43 -25.42 1.45 26.56
N GLY A 44 -25.45 0.36 27.32
CA GLY A 44 -26.28 -0.82 27.03
C GLY A 44 -25.61 -1.85 26.11
N GLU A 45 -24.38 -1.61 25.63
CA GLU A 45 -23.60 -2.61 24.88
C GLU A 45 -23.13 -3.74 25.82
N LEU A 46 -23.62 -4.95 25.58
CA LEU A 46 -23.33 -6.13 26.41
C LEU A 46 -22.38 -7.13 25.75
N HIS A 47 -22.14 -7.01 24.44
CA HIS A 47 -21.43 -8.02 23.65
C HIS A 47 -19.98 -7.62 23.34
N PHE A 48 -19.70 -6.33 23.15
CA PHE A 48 -18.39 -5.86 22.77
C PHE A 48 -17.59 -5.30 23.94
N ARG A 49 -16.35 -5.75 24.07
CA ARG A 49 -15.38 -5.26 25.05
C ARG A 49 -14.07 -4.95 24.34
N GLY A 50 -13.36 -3.92 24.81
CA GLY A 50 -12.06 -3.58 24.25
C GLY A 50 -12.13 -3.13 22.80
N ILE A 51 -13.15 -2.35 22.43
CA ILE A 51 -13.33 -1.81 21.08
C ILE A 51 -12.14 -0.91 20.74
N ARG A 52 -11.53 -1.14 19.59
CA ARG A 52 -10.43 -0.31 19.07
C ARG A 52 -10.78 0.24 17.69
N GLN A 53 -10.59 1.55 17.53
CA GLN A 53 -10.66 2.19 16.22
C GLN A 53 -9.27 2.14 15.58
N LEU A 54 -9.18 1.58 14.37
CA LEU A 54 -7.92 1.39 13.65
C LEU A 54 -7.74 2.37 12.49
N THR A 55 -8.82 3.05 12.04
CA THR A 55 -8.80 3.98 10.91
C THR A 55 -9.40 5.32 11.28
N TYR A 56 -8.85 6.42 10.76
CA TYR A 56 -9.21 7.80 11.12
C TYR A 56 -9.51 8.67 9.90
N GLY A 57 -9.85 8.08 8.77
CA GLY A 57 -10.18 8.83 7.56
C GLY A 57 -10.51 7.90 6.40
N GLY A 58 -11.10 8.49 5.35
CA GLY A 58 -11.61 7.76 4.20
C GLY A 58 -12.87 6.96 4.49
N GLU A 59 -13.51 6.48 3.45
CA GLU A 59 -14.51 5.41 3.55
C GLU A 59 -13.74 4.09 3.61
N ASN A 60 -14.06 3.23 4.54
CA ASN A 60 -13.37 1.95 4.74
C ASN A 60 -14.39 0.83 4.75
N ALA A 61 -14.14 -0.23 4.00
CA ALA A 61 -15.03 -1.38 3.87
C ALA A 61 -14.26 -2.68 3.62
N GLU A 62 -14.97 -3.80 3.71
CA GLU A 62 -14.47 -5.11 3.34
C GLU A 62 -13.12 -5.46 4.01
N ALA A 63 -13.09 -5.35 5.35
CA ALA A 63 -11.90 -5.65 6.12
C ALA A 63 -11.85 -7.14 6.49
N TYR A 64 -10.76 -7.81 6.14
CA TYR A 64 -10.53 -9.22 6.40
C TYR A 64 -9.18 -9.46 7.04
N PHE A 65 -9.15 -10.36 8.03
CA PHE A 65 -7.89 -10.77 8.64
C PHE A 65 -7.09 -11.69 7.72
N SER A 66 -5.78 -11.63 7.85
CA SER A 66 -4.90 -12.67 7.35
C SER A 66 -5.11 -13.98 8.13
N PRO A 67 -4.76 -15.15 7.54
CA PRO A 67 -4.94 -16.44 8.20
C PRO A 67 -4.24 -16.57 9.55
N ASP A 68 -3.12 -15.87 9.76
CA ASP A 68 -2.39 -15.81 11.03
C ASP A 68 -2.97 -14.79 12.02
N GLY A 69 -3.90 -13.93 11.59
CA GLY A 69 -4.51 -12.89 12.41
C GLY A 69 -3.65 -11.64 12.61
N ASP A 70 -2.47 -11.57 12.03
CA ASP A 70 -1.50 -10.48 12.26
C ASP A 70 -1.77 -9.24 11.41
N TRP A 71 -2.49 -9.42 10.28
CA TRP A 71 -2.76 -8.37 9.31
C TRP A 71 -4.23 -8.23 9.00
N LEU A 72 -4.60 -7.03 8.56
CA LEU A 72 -5.89 -6.72 7.95
C LEU A 72 -5.66 -6.24 6.52
N ILE A 73 -6.48 -6.70 5.57
CA ILE A 73 -6.64 -6.10 4.25
C ILE A 73 -8.01 -5.45 4.19
N PHE A 74 -8.12 -4.29 3.57
CA PHE A 74 -9.39 -3.57 3.42
C PHE A 74 -9.33 -2.61 2.25
N GLN A 75 -10.49 -2.24 1.72
CA GLN A 75 -10.61 -1.20 0.71
C GLN A 75 -10.87 0.16 1.35
N SER A 76 -10.37 1.23 0.73
CA SER A 76 -10.58 2.58 1.23
C SER A 76 -10.40 3.66 0.17
N THR A 77 -11.22 4.72 0.30
CA THR A 77 -11.09 5.98 -0.44
C THR A 77 -10.35 7.02 0.40
N ARG A 78 -9.08 6.83 0.67
CA ARG A 78 -8.25 7.77 1.44
C ARG A 78 -7.20 8.46 0.57
N ASP A 79 -6.46 9.40 1.14
CA ASP A 79 -5.35 10.10 0.47
C ASP A 79 -5.82 10.88 -0.77
N GLY A 80 -7.02 11.50 -0.70
CA GLY A 80 -7.59 12.30 -1.79
C GLY A 80 -8.09 11.49 -2.99
N ARG A 81 -8.22 10.18 -2.86
CA ARG A 81 -8.68 9.31 -3.94
C ARG A 81 -10.20 9.33 -4.06
N THR A 82 -10.68 9.13 -5.28
CA THR A 82 -12.11 9.14 -5.62
C THR A 82 -12.72 7.76 -5.68
N CYS A 83 -11.90 6.71 -5.70
CA CYS A 83 -12.34 5.32 -5.60
C CYS A 83 -11.48 4.47 -4.69
N ASP A 84 -12.08 3.33 -4.32
CA ASP A 84 -11.46 2.38 -3.41
C ASP A 84 -10.15 1.83 -3.98
N GLN A 85 -9.17 1.76 -3.10
CA GLN A 85 -7.91 1.07 -3.29
C GLN A 85 -7.70 0.07 -2.16
N GLN A 86 -6.86 -0.93 -2.37
CA GLN A 86 -6.55 -1.91 -1.35
C GLN A 86 -5.42 -1.43 -0.44
N PHE A 87 -5.66 -1.56 0.85
CA PHE A 87 -4.72 -1.25 1.92
C PHE A 87 -4.53 -2.45 2.83
N VAL A 88 -3.36 -2.53 3.43
CA VAL A 88 -3.09 -3.46 4.53
C VAL A 88 -2.55 -2.70 5.73
N MET A 89 -2.80 -3.24 6.91
CA MET A 89 -2.19 -2.80 8.17
C MET A 89 -2.04 -3.99 9.12
N ARG A 90 -1.26 -3.83 10.16
CA ARG A 90 -1.24 -4.82 11.24
C ARG A 90 -2.55 -4.78 12.03
N ALA A 91 -2.89 -5.88 12.68
CA ALA A 91 -4.08 -5.99 13.52
C ALA A 91 -4.08 -5.01 14.72
N ASP A 92 -2.94 -4.43 15.07
CA ASP A 92 -2.81 -3.36 16.05
C ASP A 92 -3.04 -1.96 15.48
N GLY A 93 -3.23 -1.82 14.15
CA GLY A 93 -3.42 -0.57 13.42
C GLY A 93 -2.13 0.05 12.88
N SER A 94 -0.97 -0.53 13.17
CA SER A 94 0.31 -0.04 12.66
C SER A 94 0.59 -0.50 11.23
N GLY A 95 1.57 0.14 10.57
CA GLY A 95 2.05 -0.31 9.27
C GLY A 95 1.06 -0.14 8.13
N LEU A 96 0.11 0.80 8.26
CA LEU A 96 -0.86 1.10 7.20
C LEU A 96 -0.14 1.48 5.90
N ARG A 97 -0.48 0.76 4.82
CA ARG A 97 0.05 1.05 3.47
C ARG A 97 -0.90 0.58 2.39
N ARG A 98 -0.88 1.28 1.25
CA ARG A 98 -1.57 0.83 0.05
C ARG A 98 -0.81 -0.33 -0.59
N VAL A 99 -1.55 -1.30 -1.12
CA VAL A 99 -1.02 -2.48 -1.82
C VAL A 99 -1.52 -2.61 -3.27
N SER A 100 -2.56 -1.88 -3.66
CA SER A 100 -2.94 -1.69 -5.07
C SER A 100 -2.09 -0.60 -5.72
N ASP A 101 -2.01 -0.60 -7.05
CA ASP A 101 -1.21 0.35 -7.83
C ASP A 101 -1.76 1.79 -7.81
N GLY A 102 -3.03 1.96 -7.50
CA GLY A 102 -3.70 3.25 -7.43
C GLY A 102 -4.49 3.62 -8.68
N THR A 103 -4.55 2.73 -9.67
CA THR A 103 -5.33 2.91 -10.90
C THR A 103 -6.64 2.15 -10.84
N GLY A 104 -7.67 2.67 -11.51
CA GLY A 104 -9.01 2.11 -11.50
C GLY A 104 -9.62 2.06 -10.10
N LYS A 105 -10.62 1.22 -9.92
CA LYS A 105 -11.28 0.90 -8.66
C LYS A 105 -10.94 -0.53 -8.26
N THR A 106 -10.66 -0.77 -6.99
CA THR A 106 -10.46 -2.10 -6.43
C THR A 106 -11.51 -2.41 -5.38
N THR A 107 -11.76 -3.69 -5.09
CA THR A 107 -12.72 -4.10 -4.05
C THR A 107 -12.34 -5.47 -3.47
N CYS A 108 -12.91 -5.83 -2.32
CA CYS A 108 -12.93 -7.19 -1.75
C CYS A 108 -11.57 -7.90 -1.79
N GLY A 109 -10.54 -7.30 -1.22
CA GLY A 109 -9.19 -7.90 -1.16
C GLY A 109 -9.11 -9.04 -0.14
N TYR A 110 -8.32 -10.08 -0.48
CA TYR A 110 -8.11 -11.22 0.40
C TYR A 110 -6.64 -11.63 0.46
N PHE A 111 -6.23 -12.16 1.61
CA PHE A 111 -4.94 -12.83 1.73
C PHE A 111 -5.02 -14.26 1.20
N ILE A 112 -3.97 -14.68 0.51
CA ILE A 112 -3.79 -16.04 0.01
C ILE A 112 -2.38 -16.52 0.31
N ASP A 113 -2.14 -17.81 0.17
CA ASP A 113 -0.83 -18.43 0.35
C ASP A 113 -0.17 -18.09 1.70
N GLY A 114 -0.90 -18.31 2.80
CA GLY A 114 -0.42 -18.08 4.15
C GLY A 114 0.01 -16.63 4.40
N SER A 115 -0.80 -15.66 3.99
CA SER A 115 -0.56 -14.21 4.14
C SER A 115 0.56 -13.62 3.28
N ARG A 116 1.16 -14.40 2.38
CA ARG A 116 2.27 -13.93 1.52
C ARG A 116 1.82 -13.20 0.27
N ARG A 117 0.62 -13.47 -0.21
CA ARG A 117 0.04 -12.86 -1.41
C ARG A 117 -1.36 -12.35 -1.12
N ILE A 118 -1.80 -11.42 -1.93
CA ILE A 118 -3.16 -10.89 -1.91
C ILE A 118 -3.79 -11.07 -3.29
N ILE A 119 -5.11 -11.20 -3.30
CA ILE A 119 -5.93 -11.17 -4.51
C ILE A 119 -7.04 -10.13 -4.31
N TYR A 120 -7.35 -9.38 -5.34
CA TYR A 120 -8.47 -8.43 -5.34
C TYR A 120 -8.97 -8.16 -6.77
N PRO A 121 -10.27 -7.94 -6.99
CA PRO A 121 -10.81 -7.44 -8.24
C PRO A 121 -10.37 -5.99 -8.49
N SER A 122 -10.15 -5.66 -9.77
CA SER A 122 -9.78 -4.31 -10.17
C SER A 122 -10.31 -3.98 -11.56
N THR A 123 -10.66 -2.71 -11.78
CA THR A 123 -11.10 -2.21 -13.10
C THR A 123 -9.94 -1.71 -13.97
N HIS A 124 -8.72 -1.66 -13.46
CA HIS A 124 -7.57 -1.01 -14.13
C HIS A 124 -7.26 -1.55 -15.53
N ALA A 125 -7.59 -2.83 -15.78
CA ALA A 125 -7.37 -3.44 -17.10
C ALA A 125 -8.36 -2.93 -18.16
N ALA A 126 -9.53 -2.44 -17.73
CA ALA A 126 -10.51 -1.82 -18.63
C ALA A 126 -10.28 -0.31 -18.76
N ASP A 127 -10.03 0.36 -17.64
CA ASP A 127 -9.71 1.80 -17.57
C ASP A 127 -8.90 2.08 -16.29
N THR A 128 -7.88 2.91 -16.42
CA THR A 128 -7.08 3.37 -15.28
C THR A 128 -7.76 4.48 -14.47
N ALA A 129 -8.77 5.14 -15.04
CA ALA A 129 -9.57 6.13 -14.34
C ALA A 129 -10.52 5.47 -13.33
N CYS A 130 -10.95 6.25 -12.34
CA CYS A 130 -11.99 5.85 -11.42
C CYS A 130 -13.34 5.78 -12.19
N PRO A 131 -14.04 4.64 -12.19
CA PRO A 131 -15.33 4.55 -12.85
C PRO A 131 -16.34 5.51 -12.21
N PRO A 132 -17.31 6.02 -12.98
CA PRO A 132 -18.38 6.84 -12.45
C PRO A 132 -19.13 6.12 -11.32
N ARG A 133 -19.58 6.87 -10.31
CA ARG A 133 -20.44 6.29 -9.27
C ARG A 133 -21.75 5.82 -9.92
N PRO A 134 -22.23 4.61 -9.63
CA PRO A 134 -23.52 4.16 -10.11
C PRO A 134 -24.65 5.06 -9.58
N ASP A 135 -25.71 5.20 -10.36
CA ASP A 135 -26.92 5.89 -9.93
C ASP A 135 -27.67 5.06 -8.87
N PRO A 136 -27.78 5.51 -7.61
CA PRO A 136 -28.44 4.75 -6.57
C PRO A 136 -29.97 4.81 -6.63
N SER A 137 -30.57 5.57 -7.54
CA SER A 137 -32.01 5.71 -7.66
C SER A 137 -32.74 4.40 -7.95
N ARG A 138 -32.04 3.43 -8.51
CA ARG A 138 -32.55 2.08 -8.82
C ARG A 138 -32.27 1.04 -7.74
N GLY A 139 -31.82 1.46 -6.55
CA GLY A 139 -31.40 0.60 -5.47
C GLY A 139 -29.88 0.32 -5.50
N TYR A 140 -29.48 -0.78 -4.88
CA TYR A 140 -28.06 -1.13 -4.79
C TYR A 140 -27.50 -1.58 -6.16
N VAL A 141 -26.47 -0.91 -6.60
CA VAL A 141 -25.78 -1.19 -7.87
C VAL A 141 -24.31 -1.46 -7.57
N TRP A 142 -23.82 -2.56 -8.12
CA TRP A 142 -22.42 -2.97 -7.98
C TRP A 142 -21.47 -2.23 -8.91
#